data_af28f7ba5f92c8aa83a5743a86989020
#
_entry.id   af28f7ba5f92c8aa83a5743a86989020
#
_cell.length_a   1.000
_cell.length_b   1.000
_cell.length_c   1.000
_cell.angle_alpha   90.00
_cell.angle_beta   90.00
_cell.angle_gamma   90.00
#
_symmetry.space_group_name_H-M   'P 1'
#
loop_
_entity.id
_entity.type
_entity.pdbx_description
1 polymer ?
#
loop_
_entity_poly.entity_id
_entity_poly.type
_entity_poly.pdbx_seq_one_letter_code
_entity_poly.pdbx_strand_id
1 'polypeptide(L)'
;MQGHWGLDYPTKEELEESINKFKELGYIAITELDIDVLPNLSGYQGADLNINESSNNKLDPFKSFLPDTIQNEQIIQFQMLHEVFLEHSNKINRVTTWGVTDGDSWKNEWPIPNRTNYPLLFDRNGKAKPIVDSIIQLVESN
;
A
#
# COMPACT_ATOMS: atom_id res chain seq x y z
N MET A 1 7.39 -8.93 8.15
CA MET A 1 7.19 -8.84 6.67
C MET A 1 7.04 -7.38 6.30
N GLN A 2 7.80 -6.86 5.34
CA GLN A 2 7.59 -5.51 4.80
C GLN A 2 6.41 -5.53 3.83
N GLY A 3 5.57 -4.51 3.88
CA GLY A 3 4.31 -4.41 3.14
C GLY A 3 4.28 -3.25 2.12
N HIS A 4 5.32 -3.12 1.30
CA HIS A 4 5.32 -2.18 0.17
C HIS A 4 4.64 -2.82 -1.03
N TRP A 5 3.34 -2.63 -1.13
CA TRP A 5 2.50 -3.36 -2.09
C TRP A 5 1.86 -2.44 -3.12
N GLY A 6 1.11 -3.00 -4.05
CA GLY A 6 0.38 -2.30 -5.09
C GLY A 6 -1.11 -2.64 -5.08
N LEU A 7 -1.85 -2.12 -6.05
CA LEU A 7 -3.30 -2.35 -6.15
C LEU A 7 -3.66 -3.80 -6.48
N ASP A 8 -2.78 -4.51 -7.17
CA ASP A 8 -2.97 -5.87 -7.69
C ASP A 8 -2.02 -6.90 -7.04
N TYR A 9 -1.23 -6.47 -6.05
CA TYR A 9 -0.23 -7.32 -5.38
C TYR A 9 -0.09 -6.94 -3.90
N PRO A 10 0.03 -7.91 -3.00
CA PRO A 10 -0.15 -9.35 -3.24
C PRO A 10 -1.62 -9.71 -3.48
N THR A 11 -1.86 -10.86 -4.11
CA THR A 11 -3.16 -11.51 -4.05
C THR A 11 -3.39 -12.11 -2.66
N LYS A 12 -4.64 -12.49 -2.36
CA LYS A 12 -4.96 -13.15 -1.08
C LYS A 12 -4.12 -14.43 -0.90
N GLU A 13 -4.04 -15.25 -1.94
CA GLU A 13 -3.30 -16.51 -1.94
C GLU A 13 -1.80 -16.32 -1.71
N GLU A 14 -1.19 -15.32 -2.36
CA GLU A 14 0.24 -15.02 -2.19
C GLU A 14 0.56 -14.54 -0.78
N LEU A 15 -0.32 -13.74 -0.19
CA LEU A 15 -0.17 -13.26 1.18
C LEU A 15 -0.30 -14.41 2.18
N GLU A 16 -1.35 -15.25 2.04
CA GLU A 16 -1.55 -16.43 2.88
C GLU A 16 -0.38 -17.42 2.78
N GLU A 17 0.10 -17.68 1.56
CA GLU A 17 1.28 -18.53 1.36
C GLU A 17 2.50 -17.96 2.09
N SER A 18 2.71 -16.65 2.02
CA SER A 18 3.82 -15.98 2.69
C SER A 18 3.70 -16.07 4.21
N ILE A 19 2.52 -15.82 4.77
CA ILE A 19 2.24 -15.96 6.21
C ILE A 19 2.49 -17.41 6.66
N ASN A 20 2.02 -18.38 5.88
CA ASN A 20 2.19 -19.79 6.19
C ASN A 20 3.66 -20.25 6.22
N LYS A 21 4.51 -19.65 5.37
CA LYS A 21 5.98 -19.92 5.39
C LYS A 21 6.64 -19.44 6.69
N PHE A 22 6.11 -18.38 7.31
CA PHE A 22 6.68 -17.80 8.53
C PHE A 22 6.00 -18.24 9.82
N LYS A 23 4.89 -18.97 9.76
CA LYS A 23 4.08 -19.32 10.95
C LYS A 23 4.85 -20.07 12.04
N GLU A 24 5.88 -20.84 11.67
CA GLU A 24 6.69 -21.62 12.60
C GLU A 24 7.73 -20.75 13.35
N LEU A 25 7.95 -19.51 12.92
CA LEU A 25 8.93 -18.60 13.53
C LEU A 25 8.38 -17.81 14.74
N GLY A 26 7.11 -18.05 15.13
CA GLY A 26 6.46 -17.35 16.21
C GLY A 26 5.48 -16.31 15.70
N TYR A 27 5.54 -15.07 16.23
CA TYR A 27 4.67 -13.98 15.79
C TYR A 27 5.23 -13.26 14.56
N ILE A 28 4.31 -12.79 13.74
CA ILE A 28 4.59 -12.01 12.53
C ILE A 28 4.16 -10.56 12.77
N ALA A 29 5.01 -9.62 12.43
CA ALA A 29 4.64 -8.22 12.29
C ALA A 29 4.65 -7.83 10.80
N ILE A 30 3.56 -7.22 10.35
CA ILE A 30 3.55 -6.51 9.07
C ILE A 30 4.14 -5.13 9.35
N THR A 31 5.20 -4.80 8.65
CA THR A 31 5.89 -3.52 8.78
C THR A 31 5.86 -2.78 7.45
N GLU A 32 5.95 -1.46 7.52
CA GLU A 32 6.13 -0.63 6.34
C GLU A 32 4.98 -0.74 5.33
N LEU A 33 3.72 -0.91 5.86
CA LEU A 33 2.55 -1.04 5.01
C LEU A 33 2.26 0.27 4.28
N ASP A 34 2.32 0.21 2.97
CA ASP A 34 1.82 1.20 2.03
C ASP A 34 1.32 0.51 0.75
N ILE A 35 0.37 1.14 0.05
CA ILE A 35 -0.16 0.62 -1.22
C ILE A 35 0.07 1.65 -2.31
N ASP A 36 1.04 1.38 -3.17
CA ASP A 36 1.37 2.20 -4.34
C ASP A 36 0.19 2.21 -5.33
N VAL A 37 -0.30 3.40 -5.67
CA VAL A 37 -1.40 3.57 -6.64
C VAL A 37 -0.92 4.00 -8.02
N LEU A 38 0.38 4.26 -8.15
CA LEU A 38 0.95 4.69 -9.43
C LEU A 38 1.33 3.48 -10.29
N PRO A 39 1.30 3.63 -11.61
CA PRO A 39 1.67 2.56 -12.52
C PRO A 39 3.07 2.03 -12.23
N ASN A 40 3.19 0.70 -12.16
CA ASN A 40 4.47 0.03 -12.11
C ASN A 40 5.21 0.21 -13.44
N LEU A 41 6.49 0.50 -13.36
CA LEU A 41 7.38 0.51 -14.52
C LEU A 41 7.76 -0.93 -14.85
N SER A 42 6.91 -1.62 -15.62
CA SER A 42 7.24 -2.95 -16.12
C SER A 42 8.52 -2.87 -16.97
N GLY A 43 9.59 -3.48 -16.48
CA GLY A 43 10.92 -3.44 -17.12
C GLY A 43 11.99 -2.72 -16.30
N TYR A 44 11.63 -2.07 -15.21
CA TYR A 44 12.58 -1.43 -14.29
C TYR A 44 13.14 -2.45 -13.29
N GLN A 45 14.18 -3.13 -13.70
CA GLN A 45 15.02 -3.95 -12.80
C GLN A 45 16.34 -3.21 -12.60
N GLY A 46 16.37 -2.32 -11.63
CA GLY A 46 17.65 -1.73 -11.23
C GLY A 46 17.53 -0.29 -10.75
N ALA A 47 18.48 0.07 -9.91
CA ALA A 47 18.67 1.44 -9.39
C ALA A 47 19.31 2.37 -10.44
N ASP A 48 18.85 2.34 -11.68
CA ASP A 48 19.32 3.28 -12.69
C ASP A 48 18.60 4.63 -12.51
N LEU A 49 19.19 5.48 -11.69
CA LEU A 49 18.68 6.77 -11.24
C LEU A 49 18.73 7.87 -12.32
N ASN A 50 19.02 7.52 -13.58
CA ASN A 50 19.19 8.47 -14.67
C ASN A 50 17.91 8.78 -15.44
N ILE A 51 16.72 8.38 -14.92
CA ILE A 51 15.47 8.72 -15.58
C ILE A 51 14.99 10.09 -15.12
N ASN A 52 15.28 11.05 -15.91
CA ASN A 52 14.75 12.41 -15.85
C ASN A 52 13.30 12.42 -16.41
N GLU A 53 12.45 11.51 -15.92
CA GLU A 53 11.09 11.27 -16.43
C GLU A 53 10.00 11.89 -15.55
N SER A 54 10.33 12.78 -14.63
CA SER A 54 9.36 13.52 -13.81
C SER A 54 8.35 14.37 -14.63
N SER A 55 8.58 14.51 -15.93
CA SER A 55 7.68 15.17 -16.87
C SER A 55 6.76 14.21 -17.65
N ASN A 56 6.90 12.89 -17.47
CA ASN A 56 6.07 11.93 -18.16
C ASN A 56 4.73 11.73 -17.43
N ASN A 57 3.66 12.33 -17.93
CA ASN A 57 2.30 12.19 -17.39
C ASN A 57 1.82 10.72 -17.27
N LYS A 58 2.45 9.78 -17.97
CA LYS A 58 2.13 8.34 -17.85
C LYS A 58 2.65 7.75 -16.53
N LEU A 59 3.69 8.34 -15.96
CA LEU A 59 4.33 7.86 -14.72
C LEU A 59 3.79 8.54 -13.47
N ASP A 60 3.15 9.69 -13.63
CA ASP A 60 2.51 10.43 -12.56
C ASP A 60 1.14 10.96 -13.03
N PRO A 61 0.20 10.05 -13.29
CA PRO A 61 -1.09 10.40 -13.89
C PRO A 61 -2.03 11.13 -12.94
N PHE A 62 -1.77 11.09 -11.64
CA PHE A 62 -2.68 11.58 -10.59
C PHE A 62 -2.19 12.83 -9.88
N LYS A 63 -1.42 13.70 -10.55
CA LYS A 63 -0.83 14.92 -9.96
C LYS A 63 -1.82 15.82 -9.24
N SER A 64 -3.03 15.94 -9.76
CA SER A 64 -4.02 16.90 -9.25
C SER A 64 -4.98 16.27 -8.24
N PHE A 65 -5.35 15.03 -8.42
CA PHE A 65 -6.26 14.28 -7.54
C PHE A 65 -6.18 12.78 -7.84
N LEU A 66 -6.55 11.97 -6.87
CA LEU A 66 -6.73 10.52 -7.04
C LEU A 66 -8.13 10.25 -7.60
N PRO A 67 -8.30 9.60 -8.77
CA PRO A 67 -9.61 9.22 -9.28
C PRO A 67 -10.36 8.28 -8.33
N ASP A 68 -11.67 8.42 -8.23
CA ASP A 68 -12.51 7.56 -7.37
C ASP A 68 -12.38 6.07 -7.70
N THR A 69 -12.17 5.73 -8.98
CA THR A 69 -11.93 4.34 -9.41
C THR A 69 -10.68 3.76 -8.77
N ILE A 70 -9.58 4.49 -8.80
CA ILE A 70 -8.29 4.06 -8.20
C ILE A 70 -8.39 4.05 -6.66
N GLN A 71 -9.10 5.03 -6.08
CA GLN A 71 -9.36 5.03 -4.64
C GLN A 71 -10.16 3.80 -4.22
N ASN A 72 -11.16 3.41 -5.00
CA ASN A 72 -11.95 2.20 -4.72
C ASN A 72 -11.12 0.91 -4.86
N GLU A 73 -10.26 0.81 -5.86
CA GLU A 73 -9.31 -0.30 -5.98
C GLU A 73 -8.38 -0.37 -4.75
N GLN A 74 -7.90 0.78 -4.28
CA GLN A 74 -7.08 0.85 -3.09
C GLN A 74 -7.84 0.41 -1.83
N ILE A 75 -9.10 0.81 -1.68
CA ILE A 75 -9.96 0.37 -0.57
C ILE A 75 -10.11 -1.15 -0.59
N ILE A 76 -10.42 -1.73 -1.75
CA ILE A 76 -10.58 -3.19 -1.92
C ILE A 76 -9.29 -3.92 -1.52
N GLN A 77 -8.13 -3.42 -1.95
CA GLN A 77 -6.85 -4.03 -1.60
C GLN A 77 -6.57 -3.94 -0.09
N PHE A 78 -6.79 -2.78 0.53
CA PHE A 78 -6.65 -2.65 1.98
C PHE A 78 -7.61 -3.57 2.75
N GLN A 79 -8.85 -3.71 2.30
CA GLN A 79 -9.84 -4.62 2.90
C GLN A 79 -9.33 -6.07 2.83
N MET A 80 -8.97 -6.54 1.65
CA MET A 80 -8.45 -7.90 1.44
C MET A 80 -7.25 -8.18 2.36
N LEU A 81 -6.30 -7.25 2.44
CA LEU A 81 -5.13 -7.39 3.32
C LEU A 81 -5.55 -7.51 4.78
N HIS A 82 -6.47 -6.66 5.26
CA HIS A 82 -6.91 -6.67 6.65
C HIS A 82 -7.79 -7.87 6.99
N GLU A 83 -8.58 -8.39 6.05
CA GLU A 83 -9.28 -9.67 6.19
C GLU A 83 -8.28 -10.79 6.48
N VAL A 84 -7.23 -10.90 5.66
CA VAL A 84 -6.18 -11.91 5.88
C VAL A 84 -5.46 -11.69 7.22
N PHE A 85 -5.17 -10.44 7.59
CA PHE A 85 -4.53 -10.17 8.89
C PHE A 85 -5.42 -10.58 10.07
N LEU A 86 -6.73 -10.37 9.99
CA LEU A 86 -7.69 -10.79 11.01
C LEU A 86 -7.84 -12.31 11.05
N GLU A 87 -7.95 -12.99 9.90
CA GLU A 87 -7.96 -14.46 9.80
C GLU A 87 -6.73 -15.10 10.47
N HIS A 88 -5.58 -14.40 10.42
CA HIS A 88 -4.31 -14.83 11.02
C HIS A 88 -3.94 -14.08 12.32
N SER A 89 -4.92 -13.49 13.02
CA SER A 89 -4.68 -12.66 14.23
C SER A 89 -4.01 -13.40 15.38
N ASN A 90 -4.08 -14.73 15.41
CA ASN A 90 -3.33 -15.56 16.36
C ASN A 90 -1.82 -15.60 16.05
N LYS A 91 -1.38 -15.11 14.91
CA LYS A 91 0.04 -15.06 14.47
C LYS A 91 0.48 -13.64 14.16
N ILE A 92 -0.36 -12.84 13.55
CA ILE A 92 -0.05 -11.43 13.24
C ILE A 92 -0.41 -10.59 14.46
N ASN A 93 0.58 -10.03 15.13
CA ASN A 93 0.38 -9.23 16.34
C ASN A 93 0.53 -7.73 16.11
N ARG A 94 0.94 -7.30 14.94
CA ARG A 94 1.11 -5.89 14.61
C ARG A 94 1.08 -5.63 13.11
N VAL A 95 0.38 -4.55 12.75
CA VAL A 95 0.46 -3.93 11.41
C VAL A 95 0.91 -2.48 11.61
N THR A 96 1.91 -2.05 10.88
CA THR A 96 2.48 -0.70 10.94
C THR A 96 2.54 -0.11 9.54
N THR A 97 1.92 1.04 9.35
CA THR A 97 2.00 1.81 8.09
C THR A 97 3.37 2.49 7.96
N TRP A 98 3.85 2.66 6.73
CA TRP A 98 5.14 3.32 6.46
C TRP A 98 4.95 4.82 6.20
N GLY A 99 4.41 5.48 7.17
CA GLY A 99 4.09 6.90 7.18
C GLY A 99 2.68 7.16 7.70
N VAL A 100 2.33 8.44 7.83
CA VAL A 100 1.03 8.90 8.32
C VAL A 100 0.20 9.45 7.17
N THR A 101 0.71 10.44 6.45
CA THR A 101 0.00 11.13 5.37
C THR A 101 0.60 10.83 4.00
N ASP A 102 -0.21 10.87 2.97
CA ASP A 102 0.24 10.74 1.58
C ASP A 102 1.34 11.76 1.22
N GLY A 103 1.35 12.92 1.90
CA GLY A 103 2.33 13.97 1.66
C GLY A 103 3.75 13.59 2.11
N ASP A 104 3.84 12.81 3.19
CA ASP A 104 5.12 12.42 3.79
C ASP A 104 5.63 11.08 3.26
N SER A 105 4.93 10.46 2.31
CA SER A 105 5.30 9.15 1.79
C SER A 105 6.58 9.22 0.96
N TRP A 106 7.50 8.29 1.24
CA TRP A 106 8.71 8.09 0.45
C TRP A 106 8.43 7.73 -1.01
N LYS A 107 7.25 7.17 -1.28
CA LYS A 107 6.76 6.82 -2.63
C LYS A 107 6.58 8.04 -3.55
N ASN A 108 6.58 9.25 -3.00
CA ASN A 108 6.60 10.47 -3.81
C ASN A 108 7.96 10.71 -4.48
N GLU A 109 9.03 10.16 -3.90
CA GLU A 109 10.41 10.40 -4.33
C GLU A 109 11.10 9.14 -4.86
N TRP A 110 10.54 7.97 -4.64
CA TRP A 110 11.11 6.69 -5.06
C TRP A 110 10.07 5.78 -5.72
N PRO A 111 10.38 5.03 -6.80
CA PRO A 111 11.66 4.96 -7.54
C PRO A 111 11.93 6.18 -8.44
N ILE A 112 10.95 7.03 -8.66
CA ILE A 112 11.08 8.24 -9.48
C ILE A 112 10.75 9.43 -8.59
N PRO A 113 11.63 10.43 -8.51
CA PRO A 113 11.41 11.62 -7.70
C PRO A 113 10.29 12.52 -8.25
N ASN A 114 9.70 13.31 -7.38
CA ASN A 114 8.67 14.30 -7.68
C ASN A 114 7.37 13.72 -8.27
N ARG A 115 6.99 12.50 -7.88
CA ARG A 115 5.68 11.91 -8.20
C ARG A 115 4.65 12.24 -7.13
N THR A 116 3.38 12.16 -7.48
CA THR A 116 2.27 12.38 -6.56
C THR A 116 1.57 11.05 -6.27
N ASN A 117 2.00 10.37 -5.20
CA ASN A 117 1.43 9.10 -4.77
C ASN A 117 0.42 9.28 -3.61
N TYR A 118 -0.44 8.27 -3.40
CA TYR A 118 -1.49 8.28 -2.39
C TYR A 118 -1.52 6.96 -1.59
N PRO A 119 -0.39 6.48 -1.05
CA PRO A 119 -0.26 5.11 -0.58
C PRO A 119 -0.75 4.85 0.84
N LEU A 120 -1.10 5.90 1.61
CA LEU A 120 -1.34 5.84 3.04
C LEU A 120 -2.82 6.05 3.43
N LEU A 121 -3.11 5.99 4.73
CA LEU A 121 -4.46 6.06 5.27
C LEU A 121 -5.01 7.48 5.37
N PHE A 122 -4.13 8.47 5.44
CA PHE A 122 -4.52 9.88 5.53
C PHE A 122 -4.05 10.65 4.29
N ASP A 123 -4.87 11.57 3.85
CA ASP A 123 -4.53 12.44 2.73
C ASP A 123 -3.40 13.44 3.09
N ARG A 124 -2.99 14.27 2.13
CA ARG A 124 -1.94 15.27 2.31
C ARG A 124 -2.27 16.36 3.34
N ASN A 125 -3.54 16.50 3.73
CA ASN A 125 -4.02 17.46 4.72
C ASN A 125 -4.24 16.79 6.10
N GLY A 126 -3.90 15.52 6.24
CA GLY A 126 -4.12 14.76 7.48
C GLY A 126 -5.56 14.30 7.69
N LYS A 127 -6.43 14.39 6.68
CA LYS A 127 -7.79 13.89 6.76
C LYS A 127 -7.80 12.39 6.46
N ALA A 128 -8.54 11.62 7.28
CA ALA A 128 -8.74 10.20 7.05
C ALA A 128 -9.38 9.95 5.67
N LYS A 129 -8.80 9.02 4.92
CA LYS A 129 -9.36 8.54 3.65
C LYS A 129 -10.47 7.52 3.92
N PRO A 130 -11.39 7.26 2.98
CA PRO A 130 -12.47 6.27 3.14
C PRO A 130 -11.98 4.86 3.50
N ILE A 131 -10.72 4.56 3.22
CA ILE A 131 -10.04 3.32 3.63
C ILE A 131 -10.12 3.10 5.14
N VAL A 132 -9.98 4.17 5.94
CA VAL A 132 -9.99 4.08 7.40
C VAL A 132 -11.35 3.57 7.90
N ASP A 133 -12.44 4.17 7.41
CA ASP A 133 -13.79 3.73 7.77
C ASP A 133 -14.06 2.28 7.32
N SER A 134 -13.55 1.92 6.15
CA SER A 134 -13.66 0.57 5.60
C SER A 134 -12.98 -0.48 6.50
N ILE A 135 -11.78 -0.19 7.00
CA ILE A 135 -11.05 -1.08 7.93
C ILE A 135 -11.76 -1.16 9.27
N ILE A 136 -12.27 -0.05 9.80
CA ILE A 136 -13.02 -0.03 11.07
C ILE A 136 -14.26 -0.91 10.95
N GLN A 137 -15.07 -0.75 9.89
CA GLN A 137 -16.26 -1.56 9.65
C GLN A 137 -15.94 -3.05 9.56
N LEU A 138 -14.83 -3.39 8.89
CA LEU A 138 -14.38 -4.77 8.79
C LEU A 138 -14.07 -5.37 10.19
N VAL A 139 -13.39 -4.62 11.05
CA VAL A 139 -13.05 -5.08 12.41
C VAL A 139 -14.29 -5.20 13.29
N GLU A 140 -15.26 -4.29 13.16
CA GLU A 140 -16.51 -4.32 13.95
C GLU A 140 -17.46 -5.46 13.54
N SER A 141 -17.32 -6.00 12.32
CA SER A 141 -18.15 -7.06 11.78
C SER A 141 -17.60 -8.48 12.02
N ASN A 142 -16.38 -8.61 12.53
CA ASN A 142 -15.71 -9.87 12.88
C ASN A 142 -15.66 -10.12 14.38
#